data_d828b402efc8de2a0d1ae8217ea778ff
#
_entry.id   d828b402efc8de2a0d1ae8217ea778ff
#
_cell.length_a   1.000
_cell.length_b   1.000
_cell.length_c   1.000
_cell.angle_alpha   90.00
_cell.angle_beta   90.00
_cell.angle_gamma   90.00
#
_symmetry.space_group_name_H-M   'P 1'
#
loop_
_entity.id
_entity.type
_entity.pdbx_description
1 polymer ?
#
loop_
_entity_poly.entity_id
_entity_poly.type
_entity_poly.pdbx_seq_one_letter_code
_entity_poly.pdbx_strand_id
1 'polypeptide(L)'
;MNKVFNKNKIIKDLRFSFGFKKFFSWARPWICPFEKFIFSIPNNKSVFDIGCGDGVFLYLIAMLRKPKILYGVDVIDTDLDAVKTVFNRVKYKKISTFLDWPEDKFDVVTVIDVLHHIKPEEQSLFVKKTIDKINPGGTLIIKDMNTRPIFCAFMNILHDLIFAKQLIKYFSFEKLKNIIEENGLIIQEVDSKIIFWYSHKWVIAKKNN
;
A
#
# COMPACT_ATOMS: atom_id res chain seq x y z
N MET A 1 22.19 -3.95 12.13
CA MET A 1 21.99 -2.49 12.21
C MET A 1 20.58 -2.18 11.72
N ASN A 2 19.69 -1.75 12.62
CA ASN A 2 18.35 -1.29 12.21
C ASN A 2 18.51 0.06 11.51
N LYS A 3 18.19 0.10 10.21
CA LYS A 3 18.16 1.37 9.48
C LYS A 3 17.03 2.23 10.07
N VAL A 4 17.38 3.38 10.61
CA VAL A 4 16.41 4.35 11.15
C VAL A 4 15.69 5.02 9.98
N PHE A 5 14.37 5.19 10.10
CA PHE A 5 13.56 5.91 9.12
C PHE A 5 13.80 7.42 9.20
N ASN A 6 14.88 7.87 8.57
CA ASN A 6 15.18 9.29 8.49
C ASN A 6 14.42 9.92 7.30
N LYS A 7 13.30 10.57 7.59
CA LYS A 7 12.41 11.17 6.57
C LYS A 7 13.15 12.10 5.61
N ASN A 8 13.99 12.99 6.14
CA ASN A 8 14.69 13.99 5.30
C ASN A 8 15.66 13.32 4.32
N LYS A 9 16.40 12.31 4.79
CA LYS A 9 17.29 11.53 3.92
C LYS A 9 16.50 10.77 2.87
N ILE A 10 15.42 10.08 3.28
CA ILE A 10 14.54 9.31 2.39
C ILE A 10 13.96 10.20 1.29
N ILE A 11 13.47 11.40 1.65
CA ILE A 11 12.90 12.33 0.66
C ILE A 11 13.96 12.81 -0.33
N LYS A 12 15.19 13.08 0.15
CA LYS A 12 16.29 13.43 -0.74
C LYS A 12 16.60 12.29 -1.73
N ASP A 13 16.64 11.06 -1.25
CA ASP A 13 16.91 9.88 -2.08
C ASP A 13 15.76 9.64 -3.08
N LEU A 14 14.50 9.75 -2.64
CA LEU A 14 13.33 9.66 -3.51
C LEU A 14 13.30 10.76 -4.57
N ARG A 15 13.58 12.02 -4.20
CA ARG A 15 13.63 13.14 -5.14
C ARG A 15 14.69 12.93 -6.22
N PHE A 16 15.83 12.36 -5.84
CA PHE A 16 16.89 12.01 -6.78
C PHE A 16 16.46 10.88 -7.71
N SER A 17 15.88 9.81 -7.15
CA SER A 17 15.51 8.59 -7.89
C SER A 17 14.28 8.76 -8.78
N PHE A 18 13.27 9.53 -8.33
CA PHE A 18 12.01 9.74 -9.06
C PHE A 18 11.99 11.03 -9.89
N GLY A 19 12.94 11.94 -9.65
CA GLY A 19 13.02 13.22 -10.33
C GLY A 19 12.00 14.26 -9.88
N PHE A 20 12.24 15.51 -10.21
CA PHE A 20 11.40 16.65 -9.78
C PHE A 20 9.96 16.61 -10.29
N LYS A 21 9.77 16.07 -11.50
CA LYS A 21 8.44 16.00 -12.13
C LYS A 21 7.45 15.11 -11.37
N LYS A 22 7.95 14.15 -10.58
CA LYS A 22 7.13 13.25 -9.74
C LYS A 22 7.02 13.76 -8.30
N PHE A 23 6.70 15.04 -8.12
CA PHE A 23 6.59 15.70 -6.81
C PHE A 23 5.74 14.91 -5.82
N PHE A 24 4.56 14.47 -6.22
CA PHE A 24 3.66 13.70 -5.35
C PHE A 24 4.26 12.36 -4.93
N SER A 25 5.03 11.72 -5.78
CA SER A 25 5.68 10.44 -5.46
C SER A 25 6.72 10.61 -4.35
N TRP A 26 7.67 11.54 -4.47
CA TRP A 26 8.69 11.71 -3.45
C TRP A 26 8.21 12.47 -2.19
N ALA A 27 7.10 13.19 -2.26
CA ALA A 27 6.47 13.86 -1.11
C ALA A 27 5.60 12.91 -0.26
N ARG A 28 5.17 11.75 -0.80
CA ARG A 28 4.30 10.79 -0.10
C ARG A 28 4.76 10.39 1.31
N PRO A 29 6.07 10.20 1.64
CA PRO A 29 6.49 9.90 3.01
C PRO A 29 6.17 10.99 4.05
N TRP A 30 5.87 12.23 3.64
CA TRP A 30 5.40 13.26 4.55
C TRP A 30 3.93 13.12 4.92
N ILE A 31 3.12 12.67 3.96
CA ILE A 31 1.66 12.61 4.10
C ILE A 31 1.12 11.20 4.35
N CYS A 32 1.93 10.15 4.16
CA CYS A 32 1.55 8.76 4.41
C CYS A 32 2.45 8.15 5.50
N PRO A 33 1.92 7.40 6.46
CA PRO A 33 2.69 6.78 7.54
C PRO A 33 3.44 5.51 7.10
N PHE A 34 4.19 5.57 5.99
CA PHE A 34 4.92 4.43 5.42
C PHE A 34 5.86 3.75 6.40
N GLU A 35 6.46 4.53 7.32
CA GLU A 35 7.35 3.98 8.35
C GLU A 35 6.71 2.82 9.10
N LYS A 36 5.46 3.00 9.52
CA LYS A 36 4.71 1.98 10.24
C LYS A 36 4.62 0.67 9.46
N PHE A 37 4.25 0.75 8.19
CA PHE A 37 4.04 -0.42 7.35
C PHE A 37 5.34 -1.10 6.96
N ILE A 38 6.37 -0.32 6.66
CA ILE A 38 7.69 -0.84 6.29
C ILE A 38 8.27 -1.69 7.43
N PHE A 39 8.19 -1.20 8.68
CA PHE A 39 8.72 -1.94 9.82
C PHE A 39 7.87 -3.15 10.24
N SER A 40 6.62 -3.22 9.79
CA SER A 40 5.79 -4.42 9.92
C SER A 40 6.15 -5.52 8.91
N ILE A 41 6.98 -5.21 7.89
CA ILE A 41 7.44 -6.19 6.91
C ILE A 41 8.73 -6.86 7.42
N PRO A 42 8.77 -8.18 7.66
CA PRO A 42 9.99 -8.86 8.05
C PRO A 42 11.02 -8.87 6.90
N ASN A 43 12.31 -9.00 7.24
CA ASN A 43 13.34 -9.20 6.22
C ASN A 43 13.19 -10.55 5.52
N ASN A 44 13.77 -10.66 4.31
CA ASN A 44 13.82 -11.87 3.50
C ASN A 44 12.44 -12.47 3.18
N LYS A 45 11.44 -11.61 2.98
CA LYS A 45 10.08 -11.98 2.62
C LYS A 45 9.75 -11.56 1.20
N SER A 46 8.88 -12.33 0.54
CA SER A 46 8.24 -11.95 -0.70
C SER A 46 7.11 -10.94 -0.40
N VAL A 47 7.09 -9.82 -1.16
CA VAL A 47 6.10 -8.75 -0.95
C VAL A 47 5.34 -8.52 -2.25
N PHE A 48 4.02 -8.46 -2.16
CA PHE A 48 3.11 -8.10 -3.23
C PHE A 48 2.39 -6.80 -2.88
N ASP A 49 2.63 -5.75 -3.66
CA ASP A 49 2.04 -4.42 -3.47
C ASP A 49 0.99 -4.17 -4.55
N ILE A 50 -0.27 -4.15 -4.13
CA ILE A 50 -1.43 -3.96 -5.01
C ILE A 50 -1.76 -2.47 -5.05
N GLY A 51 -1.76 -1.89 -6.27
CA GLY A 51 -1.86 -0.44 -6.45
C GLY A 51 -0.55 0.27 -6.11
N CYS A 52 0.57 -0.27 -6.60
CA CYS A 52 1.90 0.21 -6.25
C CYS A 52 2.23 1.61 -6.80
N GLY A 53 1.43 2.13 -7.72
CA GLY A 53 1.67 3.42 -8.38
C GLY A 53 3.06 3.48 -8.99
N ASP A 54 3.74 4.59 -8.80
CA ASP A 54 5.13 4.79 -9.24
C ASP A 54 6.17 3.94 -8.47
N GLY A 55 5.74 3.10 -7.52
CA GLY A 55 6.63 2.21 -6.78
C GLY A 55 7.35 2.84 -5.58
N VAL A 56 6.87 3.98 -5.06
CA VAL A 56 7.51 4.65 -3.90
C VAL A 56 7.57 3.73 -2.67
N PHE A 57 6.50 3.01 -2.39
CA PHE A 57 6.47 2.10 -1.24
C PHE A 57 7.40 0.90 -1.46
N LEU A 58 7.43 0.33 -2.67
CA LEU A 58 8.37 -0.73 -3.05
C LEU A 58 9.83 -0.25 -2.94
N TYR A 59 10.13 0.98 -3.37
CA TYR A 59 11.46 1.58 -3.22
C TYR A 59 11.88 1.64 -1.75
N LEU A 60 10.98 2.10 -0.87
CA LEU A 60 11.26 2.20 0.56
C LEU A 60 11.46 0.82 1.21
N ILE A 61 10.69 -0.19 0.81
CA ILE A 61 10.89 -1.58 1.25
C ILE A 61 12.27 -2.07 0.79
N ALA A 62 12.64 -1.84 -0.46
CA ALA A 62 13.94 -2.22 -1.00
C ALA A 62 15.11 -1.58 -0.23
N MET A 63 14.99 -0.29 0.09
CA MET A 63 16.01 0.47 0.81
C MET A 63 16.16 0.07 2.29
N LEU A 64 15.06 -0.18 2.97
CA LEU A 64 15.01 -0.30 4.43
C LEU A 64 14.88 -1.73 4.94
N ARG A 65 14.36 -2.62 4.10
CA ARG A 65 14.24 -4.06 4.36
C ARG A 65 15.11 -4.82 3.36
N LYS A 66 15.29 -6.09 3.56
CA LYS A 66 15.98 -6.97 2.61
C LYS A 66 14.96 -7.97 2.04
N PRO A 67 14.10 -7.54 1.10
CA PRO A 67 13.06 -8.43 0.59
C PRO A 67 13.67 -9.57 -0.23
N LYS A 68 12.97 -10.72 -0.29
CA LYS A 68 13.34 -11.84 -1.18
C LYS A 68 12.99 -11.48 -2.63
N ILE A 69 11.80 -10.95 -2.84
CA ILE A 69 11.26 -10.45 -4.11
C ILE A 69 10.24 -9.36 -3.83
N LEU A 70 10.14 -8.39 -4.72
CA LEU A 70 9.07 -7.40 -4.76
C LEU A 70 8.24 -7.60 -6.02
N TYR A 71 6.92 -7.57 -5.89
CA TYR A 71 6.01 -7.60 -7.01
C TYR A 71 5.00 -6.47 -6.86
N GLY A 72 4.93 -5.59 -7.84
CA GLY A 72 3.95 -4.51 -7.90
C GLY A 72 2.95 -4.71 -9.03
N VAL A 73 1.70 -4.35 -8.79
CA VAL A 73 0.69 -4.23 -9.84
C VAL A 73 -0.03 -2.90 -9.73
N ASP A 74 -0.38 -2.32 -10.86
CA ASP A 74 -1.20 -1.10 -10.93
C ASP A 74 -1.94 -1.03 -12.25
N VAL A 75 -2.97 -0.17 -12.33
CA VAL A 75 -3.69 0.13 -13.58
C VAL A 75 -2.94 1.16 -14.44
N ILE A 76 -2.08 1.97 -13.82
CA ILE A 76 -1.24 2.93 -14.53
C ILE A 76 -0.05 2.22 -15.18
N ASP A 77 0.53 2.84 -16.18
CA ASP A 77 1.76 2.37 -16.80
C ASP A 77 2.97 2.93 -16.07
N THR A 78 3.83 2.05 -15.56
CA THR A 78 5.08 2.41 -14.88
C THR A 78 6.14 1.35 -15.13
N ASP A 79 7.41 1.74 -15.08
CA ASP A 79 8.55 0.85 -15.31
C ASP A 79 9.25 0.39 -14.02
N LEU A 80 8.96 1.03 -12.90
CA LEU A 80 9.66 0.86 -11.62
C LEU A 80 11.18 1.05 -11.71
N ASP A 81 11.69 1.83 -12.63
CA ASP A 81 13.13 2.00 -12.82
C ASP A 81 13.81 2.53 -11.55
N ALA A 82 13.19 3.46 -10.84
CA ALA A 82 13.71 3.93 -9.56
C ALA A 82 13.88 2.78 -8.54
N VAL A 83 12.96 1.80 -8.52
CA VAL A 83 13.06 0.63 -7.63
C VAL A 83 14.18 -0.29 -8.09
N LYS A 84 14.33 -0.51 -9.41
CA LYS A 84 15.37 -1.36 -10.00
C LYS A 84 16.78 -0.88 -9.67
N THR A 85 16.98 0.44 -9.51
CA THR A 85 18.29 0.99 -9.13
C THR A 85 18.79 0.49 -7.76
N VAL A 86 17.88 0.15 -6.86
CA VAL A 86 18.19 -0.27 -5.48
C VAL A 86 17.90 -1.76 -5.22
N PHE A 87 17.10 -2.39 -6.10
CA PHE A 87 16.73 -3.79 -5.96
C PHE A 87 16.33 -4.41 -7.30
N ASN A 88 17.16 -5.30 -7.83
CA ASN A 88 16.98 -5.87 -9.18
C ASN A 88 15.91 -6.99 -9.26
N ARG A 89 15.49 -7.58 -8.13
CA ARG A 89 14.45 -8.62 -8.08
C ARG A 89 13.05 -8.02 -7.84
N VAL A 90 12.77 -6.89 -8.52
CA VAL A 90 11.43 -6.31 -8.57
C VAL A 90 10.76 -6.70 -9.88
N LYS A 91 9.49 -7.09 -9.80
CA LYS A 91 8.61 -7.35 -10.93
C LYS A 91 7.46 -6.36 -10.91
N TYR A 92 7.01 -5.97 -12.09
CA TYR A 92 5.85 -5.12 -12.27
C TYR A 92 4.94 -5.69 -13.35
N LYS A 93 3.64 -5.57 -13.16
CA LYS A 93 2.64 -5.89 -14.19
C LYS A 93 1.56 -4.82 -14.17
N LYS A 94 1.36 -4.16 -15.32
CA LYS A 94 0.16 -3.35 -15.55
C LYS A 94 -1.03 -4.28 -15.65
N ILE A 95 -2.10 -3.93 -14.95
CA ILE A 95 -3.33 -4.72 -14.88
C ILE A 95 -4.53 -3.90 -15.32
N SER A 96 -5.59 -4.57 -15.76
CA SER A 96 -6.90 -3.96 -15.99
C SER A 96 -7.89 -4.38 -14.90
N THR A 97 -7.72 -5.56 -14.35
CA THR A 97 -8.57 -6.13 -13.30
C THR A 97 -7.72 -6.95 -12.31
N PHE A 98 -8.31 -7.34 -11.18
CA PHE A 98 -7.65 -8.25 -10.23
C PHE A 98 -7.53 -9.70 -10.77
N LEU A 99 -8.14 -10.03 -11.91
CA LEU A 99 -7.90 -11.30 -12.59
C LEU A 99 -6.52 -11.36 -13.25
N ASP A 100 -5.91 -10.21 -13.49
CA ASP A 100 -4.58 -10.10 -14.07
C ASP A 100 -3.44 -10.27 -13.03
N TRP A 101 -3.76 -10.43 -11.75
CA TRP A 101 -2.76 -10.60 -10.71
C TRP A 101 -1.94 -11.89 -10.90
N PRO A 102 -0.67 -11.93 -10.41
CA PRO A 102 0.13 -13.15 -10.46
C PRO A 102 -0.57 -14.29 -9.73
N GLU A 103 -0.39 -15.53 -10.19
CA GLU A 103 -0.93 -16.70 -9.50
C GLU A 103 -0.21 -17.00 -8.18
N ASP A 104 1.03 -16.56 -8.07
CA ASP A 104 1.86 -16.73 -6.88
C ASP A 104 1.18 -16.19 -5.62
N LYS A 105 1.56 -16.77 -4.48
CA LYS A 105 1.26 -16.24 -3.15
C LYS A 105 2.52 -15.62 -2.55
N PHE A 106 2.31 -14.70 -1.60
CA PHE A 106 3.37 -13.89 -1.03
C PHE A 106 3.34 -13.93 0.50
N ASP A 107 4.50 -13.71 1.11
CA ASP A 107 4.61 -13.65 2.57
C ASP A 107 3.98 -12.37 3.14
N VAL A 108 3.98 -11.30 2.35
CA VAL A 108 3.35 -10.02 2.71
C VAL A 108 2.58 -9.48 1.50
N VAL A 109 1.34 -9.11 1.72
CA VAL A 109 0.50 -8.42 0.73
C VAL A 109 0.10 -7.07 1.28
N THR A 110 0.30 -6.02 0.47
CA THR A 110 0.02 -4.64 0.84
C THR A 110 -0.99 -4.00 -0.10
N VAL A 111 -1.91 -3.22 0.46
CA VAL A 111 -2.91 -2.41 -0.25
C VAL A 111 -2.93 -1.04 0.41
N ILE A 112 -2.33 -0.03 -0.22
CA ILE A 112 -2.15 1.29 0.38
C ILE A 112 -2.79 2.35 -0.50
N ASP A 113 -3.87 2.96 -0.02
CA ASP A 113 -4.64 3.99 -0.73
C ASP A 113 -5.24 3.49 -2.05
N VAL A 114 -5.90 2.33 -2.04
CA VAL A 114 -6.47 1.70 -3.23
C VAL A 114 -7.98 1.45 -3.10
N LEU A 115 -8.46 1.01 -1.92
CA LEU A 115 -9.85 0.55 -1.77
C LEU A 115 -10.88 1.63 -2.14
N HIS A 116 -10.58 2.90 -1.85
CA HIS A 116 -11.48 4.01 -2.15
C HIS A 116 -11.59 4.30 -3.67
N HIS A 117 -10.69 3.75 -4.50
CA HIS A 117 -10.76 3.81 -5.96
C HIS A 117 -11.53 2.62 -6.58
N ILE A 118 -11.78 1.56 -5.80
CA ILE A 118 -12.53 0.39 -6.26
C ILE A 118 -14.04 0.67 -6.17
N LYS A 119 -14.80 0.19 -7.14
CA LYS A 119 -16.26 0.31 -7.12
C LYS A 119 -16.85 -0.37 -5.89
N PRO A 120 -17.84 0.23 -5.20
CA PRO A 120 -18.38 -0.30 -3.94
C PRO A 120 -18.84 -1.76 -4.01
N GLU A 121 -19.44 -2.15 -5.12
CA GLU A 121 -19.88 -3.52 -5.39
C GLU A 121 -18.73 -4.52 -5.51
N GLU A 122 -17.55 -4.07 -5.92
CA GLU A 122 -16.36 -4.90 -6.12
C GLU A 122 -15.42 -4.93 -4.89
N GLN A 123 -15.51 -3.93 -3.99
CA GLN A 123 -14.56 -3.78 -2.86
C GLN A 123 -14.45 -5.04 -2.00
N SER A 124 -15.57 -5.70 -1.70
CA SER A 124 -15.55 -6.91 -0.86
C SER A 124 -14.88 -8.08 -1.57
N LEU A 125 -15.13 -8.25 -2.87
CA LEU A 125 -14.48 -9.27 -3.68
C LEU A 125 -12.98 -8.99 -3.83
N PHE A 126 -12.61 -7.72 -4.04
CA PHE A 126 -11.21 -7.29 -4.10
C PHE A 126 -10.45 -7.68 -2.81
N VAL A 127 -11.02 -7.41 -1.63
CA VAL A 127 -10.39 -7.78 -0.35
C VAL A 127 -10.22 -9.29 -0.24
N LYS A 128 -11.24 -10.09 -0.57
CA LYS A 128 -11.16 -11.56 -0.56
C LYS A 128 -10.05 -12.06 -1.49
N LYS A 129 -9.99 -11.54 -2.72
CA LYS A 129 -8.94 -11.89 -3.69
C LYS A 129 -7.54 -11.47 -3.22
N THR A 130 -7.43 -10.34 -2.50
CA THR A 130 -6.18 -9.92 -1.86
C THR A 130 -5.72 -10.95 -0.81
N ILE A 131 -6.66 -11.45 0.01
CA ILE A 131 -6.38 -12.47 1.04
C ILE A 131 -5.93 -13.80 0.42
N ASP A 132 -6.49 -14.17 -0.73
CA ASP A 132 -6.10 -15.39 -1.48
C ASP A 132 -4.62 -15.36 -1.90
N LYS A 133 -4.02 -14.18 -2.04
CA LYS A 133 -2.60 -13.99 -2.43
C LYS A 133 -1.62 -14.11 -1.26
N ILE A 134 -2.10 -14.40 -0.05
CA ILE A 134 -1.27 -14.49 1.15
C ILE A 134 -0.91 -15.95 1.42
N ASN A 135 0.38 -16.23 1.62
CA ASN A 135 0.87 -17.53 2.10
C ASN A 135 0.31 -17.85 3.50
N PRO A 136 0.17 -19.14 3.88
CA PRO A 136 0.00 -19.49 5.28
C PRO A 136 1.06 -18.82 6.16
N GLY A 137 0.68 -18.29 7.31
CA GLY A 137 1.55 -17.49 8.19
C GLY A 137 1.97 -16.12 7.64
N GLY A 138 1.47 -15.71 6.47
CA GLY A 138 1.77 -14.42 5.85
C GLY A 138 1.01 -13.26 6.47
N THR A 139 1.36 -12.04 6.06
CA THR A 139 0.85 -10.79 6.62
C THR A 139 0.10 -9.99 5.56
N LEU A 140 -1.07 -9.48 5.95
CA LEU A 140 -1.86 -8.51 5.21
C LEU A 140 -1.67 -7.12 5.83
N ILE A 141 -1.42 -6.12 4.99
CA ILE A 141 -1.40 -4.71 5.39
C ILE A 141 -2.35 -3.95 4.47
N ILE A 142 -3.45 -3.47 5.02
CA ILE A 142 -4.38 -2.60 4.29
C ILE A 142 -4.41 -1.24 4.99
N LYS A 143 -4.11 -0.19 4.25
CA LYS A 143 -4.24 1.19 4.68
C LYS A 143 -5.10 1.94 3.70
N ASP A 144 -6.05 2.71 4.23
CA ASP A 144 -6.88 3.58 3.41
C ASP A 144 -7.24 4.87 4.15
N MET A 145 -7.93 5.75 3.47
CA MET A 145 -8.42 6.99 4.04
C MET A 145 -9.57 6.73 4.99
N ASN A 146 -9.63 7.50 6.08
CA ASN A 146 -10.70 7.43 7.08
C ASN A 146 -11.78 8.49 6.81
N THR A 147 -13.01 8.16 7.14
CA THR A 147 -14.16 9.08 7.03
C THR A 147 -14.27 10.10 8.17
N ARG A 148 -13.44 9.95 9.19
CA ARG A 148 -13.45 10.85 10.36
C ARG A 148 -12.05 11.41 10.61
N PRO A 149 -11.91 12.69 11.06
CA PRO A 149 -12.96 13.71 11.14
C PRO A 149 -13.53 14.09 9.76
N ILE A 150 -14.79 14.55 9.73
CA ILE A 150 -15.51 14.88 8.47
C ILE A 150 -14.75 15.92 7.64
N PHE A 151 -14.10 16.90 8.29
CA PHE A 151 -13.26 17.88 7.60
C PHE A 151 -12.12 17.23 6.80
N CYS A 152 -11.43 16.26 7.40
CA CYS A 152 -10.35 15.52 6.69
C CYS A 152 -10.93 14.71 5.52
N ALA A 153 -12.09 14.07 5.71
CA ALA A 153 -12.76 13.34 4.63
C ALA A 153 -13.13 14.27 3.46
N PHE A 154 -13.65 15.46 3.75
CA PHE A 154 -13.95 16.47 2.72
C PHE A 154 -12.69 16.92 1.96
N MET A 155 -11.59 17.22 2.69
CA MET A 155 -10.32 17.60 2.07
C MET A 155 -9.73 16.48 1.20
N ASN A 156 -9.86 15.23 1.62
CA ASN A 156 -9.43 14.07 0.83
C ASN A 156 -10.25 13.94 -0.48
N ILE A 157 -11.59 14.09 -0.39
CA ILE A 157 -12.45 14.06 -1.58
C ILE A 157 -12.07 15.18 -2.55
N LEU A 158 -11.85 16.40 -2.04
CA LEU A 158 -11.46 17.55 -2.86
C LEU A 158 -10.09 17.33 -3.52
N HIS A 159 -9.12 16.78 -2.77
CA HIS A 159 -7.80 16.44 -3.29
C HIS A 159 -7.89 15.43 -4.44
N ASP A 160 -8.62 14.32 -4.24
CA ASP A 160 -8.71 13.27 -5.26
C ASP A 160 -9.58 13.68 -6.45
N LEU A 161 -10.56 14.54 -6.24
CA LEU A 161 -11.32 15.13 -7.36
C LEU A 161 -10.42 16.01 -8.24
N ILE A 162 -9.51 16.78 -7.63
CA ILE A 162 -8.61 17.69 -8.36
C ILE A 162 -7.48 16.92 -9.04
N PHE A 163 -6.85 15.97 -8.33
CA PHE A 163 -5.63 15.32 -8.80
C PHE A 163 -5.86 13.97 -9.47
N ALA A 164 -6.77 13.16 -8.96
CA ALA A 164 -7.10 11.85 -9.53
C ALA A 164 -8.33 11.90 -10.46
N LYS A 165 -9.07 13.03 -10.49
CA LYS A 165 -10.33 13.19 -11.24
C LYS A 165 -11.36 12.10 -10.95
N GLN A 166 -11.37 11.59 -9.73
CA GLN A 166 -12.26 10.52 -9.27
C GLN A 166 -13.00 10.92 -8.00
N LEU A 167 -14.26 10.50 -7.89
CA LEU A 167 -15.03 10.56 -6.65
C LEU A 167 -14.70 9.33 -5.82
N ILE A 168 -14.02 9.52 -4.72
CA ILE A 168 -13.68 8.45 -3.80
C ILE A 168 -14.92 7.91 -3.06
N LYS A 169 -14.96 6.60 -2.86
CA LYS A 169 -16.01 5.91 -2.14
C LYS A 169 -15.40 5.08 -1.02
N TYR A 170 -15.54 5.57 0.19
CA TYR A 170 -14.96 4.96 1.37
C TYR A 170 -15.51 3.55 1.61
N PHE A 171 -14.61 2.61 1.92
CA PHE A 171 -14.96 1.28 2.39
C PHE A 171 -15.14 1.26 3.91
N SER A 172 -16.18 0.61 4.40
CA SER A 172 -16.40 0.46 5.84
C SER A 172 -15.30 -0.39 6.47
N PHE A 173 -14.59 0.17 7.45
CA PHE A 173 -13.56 -0.56 8.18
C PHE A 173 -14.11 -1.72 9.03
N GLU A 174 -15.35 -1.62 9.53
CA GLU A 174 -16.00 -2.75 10.18
C GLU A 174 -16.22 -3.91 9.19
N LYS A 175 -16.73 -3.58 8.00
CA LYS A 175 -16.87 -4.59 6.94
C LYS A 175 -15.53 -5.17 6.52
N LEU A 176 -14.46 -4.36 6.47
CA LEU A 176 -13.11 -4.83 6.18
C LEU A 176 -12.64 -5.84 7.23
N LYS A 177 -12.79 -5.53 8.52
CA LYS A 177 -12.41 -6.44 9.62
C LYS A 177 -13.15 -7.76 9.53
N ASN A 178 -14.48 -7.71 9.36
CA ASN A 178 -15.29 -8.92 9.25
C ASN A 178 -14.81 -9.81 8.10
N ILE A 179 -14.55 -9.24 6.91
CA ILE A 179 -14.03 -10.02 5.77
C ILE A 179 -12.68 -10.64 6.11
N ILE A 180 -11.78 -9.91 6.78
CA ILE A 180 -10.46 -10.41 7.16
C ILE A 180 -10.60 -11.62 8.10
N GLU A 181 -11.41 -11.52 9.15
CA GLU A 181 -11.63 -12.57 10.15
C GLU A 181 -12.36 -13.77 9.57
N GLU A 182 -13.42 -13.55 8.78
CA GLU A 182 -14.18 -14.62 8.09
C GLU A 182 -13.31 -15.43 7.10
N ASN A 183 -12.22 -14.84 6.59
CA ASN A 183 -11.28 -15.52 5.68
C ASN A 183 -10.02 -16.04 6.40
N GLY A 184 -10.10 -16.24 7.72
CA GLY A 184 -9.09 -16.95 8.51
C GLY A 184 -7.83 -16.16 8.84
N LEU A 185 -7.88 -14.82 8.83
CA LEU A 185 -6.79 -14.00 9.30
C LEU A 185 -7.07 -13.48 10.71
N ILE A 186 -6.04 -13.38 11.50
CA ILE A 186 -6.08 -12.79 12.86
C ILE A 186 -5.61 -11.34 12.74
N ILE A 187 -6.48 -10.41 13.13
CA ILE A 187 -6.14 -8.98 13.19
C ILE A 187 -5.15 -8.75 14.32
N GLN A 188 -3.97 -8.24 13.97
CA GLN A 188 -2.90 -7.92 14.92
C GLN A 188 -2.96 -6.46 15.36
N GLU A 189 -3.41 -5.58 14.47
CA GLU A 189 -3.47 -4.16 14.72
C GLU A 189 -4.56 -3.48 13.89
N VAL A 190 -5.31 -2.61 14.53
CA VAL A 190 -6.17 -1.60 13.89
C VAL A 190 -5.84 -0.27 14.53
N ASP A 191 -5.42 0.71 13.73
CA ASP A 191 -5.09 2.03 14.26
C ASP A 191 -5.35 3.10 13.19
N SER A 192 -5.27 4.37 13.59
CA SER A 192 -5.48 5.51 12.71
C SER A 192 -4.55 6.65 13.07
N LYS A 193 -4.23 7.49 12.09
CA LYS A 193 -3.38 8.66 12.27
C LYS A 193 -3.79 9.80 11.36
N ILE A 194 -3.82 11.01 11.90
CA ILE A 194 -3.97 12.22 11.11
C ILE A 194 -2.58 12.80 10.85
N ILE A 195 -2.28 13.06 9.58
CA ILE A 195 -1.06 13.74 9.14
C ILE A 195 -1.51 14.90 8.25
N PHE A 196 -1.31 16.15 8.70
CA PHE A 196 -1.90 17.35 8.14
C PHE A 196 -3.44 17.23 8.12
N TRP A 197 -4.06 17.21 6.95
CA TRP A 197 -5.49 16.98 6.76
C TRP A 197 -5.85 15.57 6.28
N TYR A 198 -4.84 14.69 6.09
CA TYR A 198 -5.08 13.29 5.71
C TYR A 198 -5.38 12.45 6.95
N SER A 199 -6.59 11.91 7.02
CA SER A 199 -6.94 10.94 8.04
C SER A 199 -6.74 9.54 7.48
N HIS A 200 -5.78 8.81 8.06
CA HIS A 200 -5.40 7.46 7.67
C HIS A 200 -5.98 6.45 8.65
N LYS A 201 -6.39 5.30 8.15
CA LYS A 201 -6.76 4.14 8.96
C LYS A 201 -6.19 2.87 8.34
N TRP A 202 -5.74 1.92 9.16
CA TRP A 202 -5.15 0.68 8.68
C TRP A 202 -5.50 -0.52 9.53
N VAL A 203 -5.33 -1.69 8.89
CA VAL A 203 -5.38 -3.00 9.51
C VAL A 203 -4.11 -3.74 9.14
N ILE A 204 -3.49 -4.39 10.14
CA ILE A 204 -2.44 -5.38 9.94
C ILE A 204 -2.98 -6.70 10.47
N ALA A 205 -3.02 -7.72 9.63
CA ALA A 205 -3.54 -9.03 9.97
C ALA A 205 -2.59 -10.15 9.54
N LYS A 206 -2.62 -11.27 10.22
CA LYS A 206 -1.79 -12.45 9.94
C LYS A 206 -2.67 -13.63 9.56
N LYS A 207 -2.34 -14.30 8.47
CA LYS A 207 -2.99 -15.55 8.06
C LYS A 207 -2.54 -16.70 8.95
N ASN A 208 -3.46 -17.55 9.37
CA ASN A 208 -3.12 -18.77 10.08
C ASN A 208 -2.23 -19.67 9.20
N ASN A 209 -1.44 -20.54 9.86
CA ASN A 209 -0.61 -21.53 9.18
C ASN A 209 -1.45 -22.61 8.51
#